data_516a2b2d4944abaeae25559628f1d1fd
#
_entry.id   516a2b2d4944abaeae25559628f1d1fd
#
_cell.length_a   1.000
_cell.length_b   1.000
_cell.length_c   1.000
_cell.angle_alpha   90.00
_cell.angle_beta   90.00
_cell.angle_gamma   90.00
#
_symmetry.space_group_name_H-M   'P 1'
#
loop_
_entity.id
_entity.type
_entity.pdbx_description
1 polymer ?
#
loop_
_entity_poly.entity_id
_entity_poly.type
_entity_poly.pdbx_seq_one_letter_code
_entity_poly.pdbx_strand_id
1 'polypeptide(L)'
;MVRLRKPLPPYTLKTPEGGKIYLPDLKGRALVLLKDEALAQALSARAAELKALGAQAYLLAQAPRPSPLPLLLDLEGALLPALPEGGALVADAFLEVYHLGSVSGEEEVLDWLRFVEAQCPECVLPEADWF
;
A
#
# COMPACT_ATOMS: atom_id res chain seq x y z
N MET A 1 -9.91 -12.16 -2.85
CA MET A 1 -10.03 -11.72 -1.47
C MET A 1 -8.67 -11.39 -0.86
N VAL A 2 -8.58 -10.27 -0.16
CA VAL A 2 -7.31 -9.84 0.43
C VAL A 2 -7.06 -10.61 1.72
N ARG A 3 -5.85 -11.15 1.87
CA ARG A 3 -5.48 -11.92 3.06
C ARG A 3 -4.06 -11.61 3.48
N LEU A 4 -3.81 -11.69 4.79
CA LEU A 4 -2.46 -11.53 5.31
C LEU A 4 -1.56 -12.64 4.80
N ARG A 5 -0.32 -12.27 4.51
CA ARG A 5 0.74 -13.15 4.06
C ARG A 5 0.42 -13.84 2.73
N LYS A 6 -0.47 -13.23 1.95
CA LYS A 6 -0.80 -13.69 0.61
C LYS A 6 -0.65 -12.54 -0.35
N PRO A 7 -0.37 -12.79 -1.63
CA PRO A 7 -0.28 -11.71 -2.61
C PRO A 7 -1.62 -11.00 -2.77
N LEU A 8 -1.56 -9.72 -3.07
CA LEU A 8 -2.76 -8.97 -3.39
C LEU A 8 -3.40 -9.56 -4.65
N PRO A 9 -4.73 -9.68 -4.65
CA PRO A 9 -5.41 -10.14 -5.86
C PRO A 9 -5.18 -9.15 -7.02
N PRO A 10 -5.23 -9.64 -8.26
CA PRO A 10 -4.91 -8.81 -9.43
C PRO A 10 -6.08 -7.92 -9.86
N TYR A 11 -6.50 -7.02 -8.98
CA TYR A 11 -7.57 -6.09 -9.31
C TYR A 11 -7.08 -4.96 -10.21
N THR A 12 -7.98 -4.39 -10.98
CA THR A 12 -7.72 -3.18 -11.76
C THR A 12 -8.51 -2.04 -11.14
N LEU A 13 -7.83 -0.97 -10.81
CA LEU A 13 -8.44 0.22 -10.23
C LEU A 13 -8.33 1.36 -11.23
N LYS A 14 -9.11 2.41 -11.03
CA LYS A 14 -9.10 3.56 -11.92
C LYS A 14 -8.39 4.72 -11.28
N THR A 15 -7.86 5.61 -12.11
CA THR A 15 -7.26 6.86 -11.63
C THR A 15 -8.26 7.99 -11.85
N PRO A 16 -8.13 9.11 -11.10
CA PRO A 16 -9.04 10.24 -11.29
C PRO A 16 -8.96 10.84 -12.69
N GLU A 17 -7.85 10.63 -13.39
CA GLU A 17 -7.66 11.14 -14.73
C GLU A 17 -8.29 10.26 -15.81
N GLY A 18 -8.94 9.18 -15.43
CA GLY A 18 -9.57 8.28 -16.38
C GLY A 18 -8.72 7.11 -16.79
N GLY A 19 -7.52 6.99 -16.22
CA GLY A 19 -6.66 5.85 -16.52
C GLY A 19 -6.99 4.63 -15.68
N LYS A 20 -6.18 3.61 -15.82
CA LYS A 20 -6.33 2.36 -15.07
C LYS A 20 -4.99 1.98 -14.47
N ILE A 21 -5.05 1.35 -13.31
CA ILE A 21 -3.87 0.76 -12.67
C ILE A 21 -4.20 -0.69 -12.36
N TYR A 22 -3.39 -1.59 -12.90
CA TYR A 22 -3.49 -3.02 -12.63
C TYR A 22 -2.56 -3.29 -11.45
N LEU A 23 -3.10 -3.77 -10.33
CA LEU A 23 -2.32 -3.89 -9.09
C LEU A 23 -0.99 -4.62 -9.25
N PRO A 24 -0.91 -5.74 -9.99
CA PRO A 24 0.39 -6.40 -10.16
C PRO A 24 1.45 -5.52 -10.79
N ASP A 25 1.07 -4.48 -11.53
CA ASP A 25 2.05 -3.57 -12.12
C ASP A 25 2.72 -2.69 -11.07
N LEU A 26 2.22 -2.67 -9.84
CA LEU A 26 2.82 -1.89 -8.76
C LEU A 26 3.95 -2.64 -8.07
N LYS A 27 4.26 -3.85 -8.48
CA LYS A 27 5.38 -4.59 -7.91
C LYS A 27 6.68 -3.82 -8.09
N GLY A 28 7.60 -4.06 -7.19
CA GLY A 28 8.91 -3.39 -7.21
C GLY A 28 9.10 -2.42 -6.08
N ARG A 29 8.00 -2.01 -5.43
CA ARG A 29 8.07 -1.09 -4.30
C ARG A 29 7.03 -1.52 -3.28
N ALA A 30 7.34 -1.35 -2.00
CA ALA A 30 6.36 -1.61 -0.95
C ALA A 30 5.14 -0.73 -1.18
N LEU A 31 3.97 -1.21 -0.79
CA LEU A 31 2.70 -0.57 -1.09
C LEU A 31 1.91 -0.32 0.17
N VAL A 32 1.33 0.89 0.29
CA VAL A 32 0.42 1.24 1.36
C VAL A 32 -0.89 1.69 0.73
N LEU A 33 -2.00 1.11 1.18
CA LEU A 33 -3.33 1.53 0.76
C LEU A 33 -4.12 1.96 1.97
N LEU A 34 -4.76 3.13 1.89
CA LEU A 34 -5.51 3.73 2.98
C LEU A 34 -6.88 4.14 2.48
N LYS A 35 -7.84 4.31 3.38
CA LYS A 35 -9.09 4.96 3.01
C LYS A 35 -9.42 6.14 3.91
N ASP A 36 -8.60 6.40 4.94
CA ASP A 36 -8.81 7.51 5.86
C ASP A 36 -8.01 8.72 5.40
N GLU A 37 -8.70 9.80 5.12
CA GLU A 37 -8.05 11.00 4.59
C GLU A 37 -7.09 11.62 5.61
N ALA A 38 -7.42 11.59 6.90
CA ALA A 38 -6.54 12.15 7.91
C ALA A 38 -5.23 11.39 7.98
N LEU A 39 -5.29 10.07 7.88
CA LEU A 39 -4.08 9.25 7.86
C LEU A 39 -3.27 9.49 6.60
N ALA A 40 -3.96 9.65 5.47
CA ALA A 40 -3.29 9.95 4.21
C ALA A 40 -2.56 11.28 4.29
N GLN A 41 -3.17 12.28 4.93
CA GLN A 41 -2.53 13.59 5.06
C GLN A 41 -1.31 13.49 5.96
N ALA A 42 -1.40 12.75 7.06
CA ALA A 42 -0.25 12.56 7.94
C ALA A 42 0.89 11.85 7.23
N LEU A 43 0.58 10.85 6.41
CA LEU A 43 1.62 10.16 5.66
C LEU A 43 2.22 11.04 4.57
N SER A 44 1.42 11.88 3.93
CA SER A 44 1.96 12.76 2.90
C SER A 44 2.96 13.75 3.48
N ALA A 45 2.79 14.11 4.74
CA ALA A 45 3.76 14.97 5.43
C ALA A 45 5.08 14.22 5.72
N ARG A 46 5.08 12.90 5.60
CA ARG A 46 6.26 12.07 5.80
C ARG A 46 6.74 11.48 4.48
N ALA A 47 6.52 12.20 3.37
CA ALA A 47 6.85 11.68 2.03
C ALA A 47 8.32 11.34 1.87
N ALA A 48 9.22 12.10 2.51
CA ALA A 48 10.65 11.80 2.42
C ALA A 48 10.96 10.45 3.05
N GLU A 49 10.30 10.10 4.14
CA GLU A 49 10.50 8.81 4.76
C GLU A 49 9.93 7.68 3.92
N LEU A 50 8.78 7.90 3.32
CA LEU A 50 8.20 6.90 2.41
C LEU A 50 9.16 6.64 1.26
N LYS A 51 9.72 7.69 0.70
CA LYS A 51 10.65 7.54 -0.41
C LYS A 51 11.91 6.80 0.03
N ALA A 52 12.41 7.13 1.21
CA ALA A 52 13.60 6.47 1.73
C ALA A 52 13.37 4.98 1.96
N LEU A 53 12.13 4.59 2.27
CA LEU A 53 11.78 3.20 2.47
C LEU A 53 11.40 2.49 1.17
N GLY A 54 11.47 3.19 0.05
CA GLY A 54 11.11 2.60 -1.23
C GLY A 54 9.63 2.26 -1.32
N ALA A 55 8.78 3.05 -0.67
CA ALA A 55 7.36 2.75 -0.59
C ALA A 55 6.54 3.67 -1.46
N GLN A 56 5.38 3.19 -1.87
CA GLN A 56 4.38 3.97 -2.56
C GLN A 56 3.08 3.89 -1.76
N ALA A 57 2.36 4.99 -1.67
CA ALA A 57 1.14 5.05 -0.87
C ALA A 57 0.02 5.67 -1.69
N TYR A 58 -1.18 5.12 -1.55
CA TYR A 58 -2.35 5.59 -2.28
C TYR A 58 -3.54 5.65 -1.36
N LEU A 59 -4.42 6.62 -1.62
CA LEU A 59 -5.70 6.71 -0.94
C LEU A 59 -6.76 6.08 -1.82
N LEU A 60 -7.54 5.16 -1.25
CA LEU A 60 -8.63 4.51 -1.97
C LEU A 60 -9.93 5.28 -1.76
N ALA A 61 -10.70 5.45 -2.82
CA ALA A 61 -12.00 6.10 -2.74
C ALA A 61 -12.90 5.54 -3.82
N GLN A 62 -14.19 5.81 -3.74
CA GLN A 62 -15.13 5.37 -4.77
C GLN A 62 -15.45 6.48 -5.75
N ALA A 63 -15.01 7.70 -5.50
CA ALA A 63 -15.23 8.82 -6.39
C ALA A 63 -14.04 9.75 -6.34
N PRO A 64 -13.77 10.50 -7.43
CA PRO A 64 -12.66 11.45 -7.42
C PRO A 64 -12.89 12.54 -6.39
N ARG A 65 -11.83 12.93 -5.71
CA ARG A 65 -11.87 14.03 -4.74
C ARG A 65 -10.45 14.52 -4.51
N PRO A 66 -10.27 15.72 -3.95
CA PRO A 66 -8.93 16.16 -3.58
C PRO A 66 -8.30 15.20 -2.59
N SER A 67 -7.02 14.94 -2.75
CA SER A 67 -6.33 13.97 -1.90
C SER A 67 -4.88 14.38 -1.70
N PRO A 68 -4.35 14.23 -0.48
CA PRO A 68 -2.92 14.51 -0.24
C PRO A 68 -2.01 13.44 -0.80
N LEU A 69 -2.54 12.25 -1.10
CA LEU A 69 -1.78 11.17 -1.72
C LEU A 69 -2.41 10.86 -3.08
N PRO A 70 -1.66 10.19 -3.96
CA PRO A 70 -2.28 9.73 -5.21
C PRO A 70 -3.53 8.92 -4.91
N LEU A 71 -4.56 9.14 -5.70
CA LEU A 71 -5.86 8.54 -5.47
C LEU A 71 -6.07 7.37 -6.41
N LEU A 72 -6.56 6.25 -5.88
CA LEU A 72 -7.01 5.12 -6.68
C LEU A 72 -8.50 4.93 -6.45
N LEU A 73 -9.24 4.76 -7.52
CA LEU A 73 -10.69 4.64 -7.44
C LEU A 73 -11.08 3.16 -7.47
N ASP A 74 -11.65 2.70 -6.37
CA ASP A 74 -12.13 1.32 -6.23
C ASP A 74 -13.63 1.33 -6.49
N LEU A 75 -14.00 1.53 -7.76
CA LEU A 75 -15.40 1.74 -8.12
C LEU A 75 -16.27 0.52 -7.82
N GLU A 76 -15.69 -0.66 -7.87
CA GLU A 76 -16.45 -1.89 -7.65
C GLU A 76 -16.42 -2.36 -6.21
N GLY A 77 -15.71 -1.66 -5.34
CA GLY A 77 -15.64 -2.05 -3.94
C GLY A 77 -14.84 -3.33 -3.70
N ALA A 78 -13.81 -3.56 -4.50
CA ALA A 78 -13.01 -4.78 -4.37
C ALA A 78 -12.08 -4.72 -3.15
N LEU A 79 -11.53 -3.55 -2.85
CA LEU A 79 -10.58 -3.39 -1.77
C LEU A 79 -11.12 -2.62 -0.58
N LEU A 80 -11.95 -1.61 -0.80
CA LEU A 80 -12.43 -0.76 0.27
C LEU A 80 -13.08 -1.53 1.42
N PRO A 81 -13.93 -2.54 1.15
CA PRO A 81 -14.54 -3.26 2.27
C PRO A 81 -13.55 -4.03 3.13
N ALA A 82 -12.36 -4.32 2.61
CA ALA A 82 -11.33 -5.03 3.37
C ALA A 82 -10.63 -4.13 4.38
N LEU A 83 -10.74 -2.80 4.22
CA LEU A 83 -10.05 -1.86 5.09
C LEU A 83 -11.02 -1.31 6.14
N PRO A 84 -10.69 -1.37 7.43
CA PRO A 84 -11.51 -0.72 8.45
C PRO A 84 -11.26 0.79 8.43
N GLU A 85 -12.14 1.52 9.11
CA GLU A 85 -11.93 2.95 9.30
C GLU A 85 -10.62 3.16 10.05
N GLY A 86 -9.84 4.10 9.60
CA GLY A 86 -8.54 4.34 10.20
C GLY A 86 -7.56 3.22 9.99
N GLY A 87 -7.82 2.34 9.04
CA GLY A 87 -6.96 1.20 8.78
C GLY A 87 -6.06 1.40 7.59
N ALA A 88 -5.13 0.47 7.43
CA ALA A 88 -4.18 0.49 6.32
C ALA A 88 -3.87 -0.93 5.89
N LEU A 89 -3.52 -1.06 4.61
CA LEU A 89 -2.95 -2.28 4.07
C LEU A 89 -1.50 -1.97 3.75
N VAL A 90 -0.59 -2.82 4.22
CA VAL A 90 0.84 -2.68 3.92
C VAL A 90 1.30 -3.96 3.27
N ALA A 91 1.94 -3.84 2.12
CA ALA A 91 2.46 -4.98 1.37
C ALA A 91 3.91 -4.71 0.98
N ASP A 92 4.65 -5.79 0.75
CA ASP A 92 6.05 -5.67 0.35
C ASP A 92 6.17 -5.41 -1.15
N ALA A 93 7.39 -5.40 -1.66
CA ALA A 93 7.64 -5.11 -3.08
C ALA A 93 7.07 -6.17 -4.01
N PHE A 94 6.74 -7.34 -3.49
CA PHE A 94 6.12 -8.41 -4.26
C PHE A 94 4.61 -8.40 -4.08
N LEU A 95 4.07 -7.40 -3.36
CA LEU A 95 2.65 -7.22 -3.06
C LEU A 95 2.10 -8.31 -2.15
N GLU A 96 2.95 -8.93 -1.35
CA GLU A 96 2.48 -9.81 -0.30
C GLU A 96 2.02 -8.95 0.88
N VAL A 97 0.82 -9.19 1.39
CA VAL A 97 0.21 -8.35 2.41
C VAL A 97 0.77 -8.71 3.78
N TYR A 98 1.36 -7.75 4.47
CA TYR A 98 1.91 -7.93 5.80
C TYR A 98 1.04 -7.35 6.90
N HIS A 99 0.24 -6.36 6.59
CA HIS A 99 -0.69 -5.78 7.56
C HIS A 99 -1.99 -5.42 6.86
N LEU A 100 -3.10 -5.70 7.51
CA LEU A 100 -4.43 -5.35 7.02
C LEU A 100 -5.29 -5.13 8.24
N GLY A 101 -5.55 -3.87 8.60
CA GLY A 101 -6.33 -3.57 9.77
C GLY A 101 -6.11 -2.17 10.27
N SER A 102 -6.66 -1.89 11.45
CA SER A 102 -6.53 -0.57 12.06
C SER A 102 -5.09 -0.25 12.41
N VAL A 103 -4.73 1.02 12.36
CA VAL A 103 -3.42 1.49 12.79
C VAL A 103 -3.63 2.67 13.72
N SER A 104 -2.67 2.88 14.63
CA SER A 104 -2.75 3.97 15.59
C SER A 104 -2.40 5.32 14.95
N GLY A 105 -1.75 5.32 13.79
CA GLY A 105 -1.40 6.53 13.09
C GLY A 105 -0.33 6.25 12.06
N GLU A 106 0.18 7.32 11.48
CA GLU A 106 1.17 7.16 10.40
C GLU A 106 2.46 6.51 10.88
N GLU A 107 2.80 6.66 12.16
CA GLU A 107 4.02 6.05 12.66
C GLU A 107 3.95 4.54 12.61
N GLU A 108 2.79 3.97 12.90
CA GLU A 108 2.64 2.52 12.82
C GLU A 108 2.76 2.05 11.37
N VAL A 109 2.25 2.80 10.42
CA VAL A 109 2.39 2.46 9.01
C VAL A 109 3.87 2.46 8.63
N LEU A 110 4.61 3.47 9.07
CA LEU A 110 6.04 3.54 8.78
C LEU A 110 6.80 2.40 9.45
N ASP A 111 6.39 1.99 10.65
CA ASP A 111 7.02 0.85 11.31
C ASP A 111 6.78 -0.43 10.54
N TRP A 112 5.60 -0.63 9.98
CA TRP A 112 5.34 -1.79 9.13
C TRP A 112 6.21 -1.77 7.89
N LEU A 113 6.40 -0.58 7.29
CA LEU A 113 7.26 -0.46 6.12
C LEU A 113 8.72 -0.77 6.46
N ARG A 114 9.18 -0.34 7.62
CA ARG A 114 10.54 -0.67 8.06
C ARG A 114 10.70 -2.16 8.26
N PHE A 115 9.69 -2.81 8.82
CA PHE A 115 9.71 -4.25 9.00
C PHE A 115 9.75 -4.96 7.65
N VAL A 116 8.93 -4.52 6.70
CA VAL A 116 8.89 -5.12 5.38
C VAL A 116 10.22 -4.94 4.67
N GLU A 117 10.81 -3.75 4.77
CA GLU A 117 12.09 -3.50 4.13
C GLU A 117 13.18 -4.39 4.70
N ALA A 118 13.14 -4.63 6.00
CA ALA A 118 14.14 -5.50 6.63
C ALA A 118 14.01 -6.94 6.18
N GLN A 119 12.80 -7.37 5.79
CA GLN A 119 12.61 -8.73 5.30
C GLN A 119 13.14 -8.93 3.88
N CYS A 120 12.99 -7.91 3.06
CA CYS A 120 13.32 -8.03 1.65
C CYS A 120 14.72 -8.49 1.34
N PRO A 121 15.74 -7.93 1.95
CA PRO A 121 17.09 -8.37 1.63
C PRO A 121 17.29 -9.85 1.85
N GLU A 122 16.66 -10.40 2.86
CA GLU A 122 16.78 -11.80 3.10
C GLU A 122 16.09 -12.62 2.07
N CYS A 123 15.01 -12.12 1.58
CA CYS A 123 14.30 -12.82 0.56
C CYS A 123 15.08 -12.90 -0.70
N VAL A 124 15.81 -11.85 -0.96
CA VAL A 124 16.49 -11.80 -2.18
C VAL A 124 17.77 -12.49 -2.15
N LEU A 125 18.48 -12.34 -1.10
CA LEU A 125 19.66 -12.93 -1.04
C LEU A 125 19.85 -14.17 -1.22
N PRO A 126 19.43 -14.74 -0.85
CA PRO A 126 19.71 -15.93 -0.93
C PRO A 126 19.94 -16.48 -1.93
N GLU A 127 19.84 -16.50 -2.18
CA GLU A 127 19.95 -17.03 -3.03
C GLU A 127 20.54 -16.66 -3.70
N ALA A 128 20.69 -16.37 -3.71
CA ALA A 128 21.04 -15.97 -4.54
C ALA A 128 22.20 -15.97 -4.65
N ASP A 129 22.58 -15.82 -4.41
CA ASP A 129 23.57 -15.73 -4.68
C ASP A 129 24.16 -16.59 -4.31
N TRP A 130 23.94 -17.27 -4.10
CA TRP A 130 24.44 -18.05 -3.84
C TRP A 130 24.45 -18.96 -4.40
N PHE A 131 24.33 -19.09 -4.82
CA PHE A 131 24.30 -19.78 -5.48
C PHE A 131 24.86 -19.82 -6.19
#